data_d2fca2afb419816b99bf6a3e6f4a151e
#
_entry.id   d2fca2afb419816b99bf6a3e6f4a151e
#
_cell.length_a   1.000
_cell.length_b   1.000
_cell.length_c   1.000
_cell.angle_alpha   90.00
_cell.angle_beta   90.00
_cell.angle_gamma   90.00
#
_symmetry.space_group_name_H-M   'P 1'
#
loop_
_entity.id
_entity.type
_entity.pdbx_description
1 polymer ?
#
loop_
_entity_poly.entity_id
_entity_poly.type
_entity_poly.pdbx_seq_one_letter_code
_entity_poly.pdbx_strand_id
1 'polypeptide(L)'
;MSEKFKILMLSDHLLSTSGVGCQSRYLASGLVDKGCWTIRQFGAALKHENHETVQVHDDIIIKPIDGFGDPNILRTALATERPDVLFLFTDPRFFTWVWEMEDEIHQICPIAYWHVWDNFPRPNFNDLFYESTDLINCHSHVTYEICNEVWPERTNFVPHALPQDVFYPLSVQDKATWKERIVGHERKDWFTAFWVNRNAKRKRPADVLWAWKLFLDKTEKRDAVLLMHTDPFDQEGPNLMSVGEHYGIMDNLIFSTDRIDFDQMNILHNVSDCCVNIAFAEGFGLATLESMQTGKPIIAAKTGGLTRQVVDHRDGSENGIALEIRHKTVVGSQGVPFIYEDYASVEETADAFFSLYSMAEDERNALGQKARDYVLDEFNIENTIDQWHNTLSKLITDWREGKRVVNRYEILELGE
;
A
#
# COMPACT_ATOMS: atom_id res chain seq x y z
N MET A 1 -19.73 -9.74 -30.32
CA MET A 1 -18.79 -9.39 -29.22
C MET A 1 -19.30 -10.15 -28.01
N SER A 2 -18.46 -10.90 -27.32
CA SER A 2 -18.83 -11.53 -26.03
C SER A 2 -19.22 -10.42 -25.05
N GLU A 3 -20.26 -10.65 -24.28
CA GLU A 3 -20.68 -9.73 -23.22
C GLU A 3 -19.52 -9.57 -22.22
N LYS A 4 -19.14 -8.31 -21.92
CA LYS A 4 -18.08 -8.01 -20.95
C LYS A 4 -18.63 -8.10 -19.53
N PHE A 5 -17.85 -8.60 -18.61
CA PHE A 5 -18.14 -8.50 -17.18
C PHE A 5 -18.07 -7.05 -16.68
N LYS A 6 -19.01 -6.67 -15.83
CA LYS A 6 -19.09 -5.32 -15.28
C LYS A 6 -18.75 -5.30 -13.79
N ILE A 7 -17.72 -4.55 -13.43
CA ILE A 7 -17.35 -4.28 -12.05
C ILE A 7 -17.96 -2.93 -11.61
N LEU A 8 -18.70 -2.93 -10.51
CA LEU A 8 -18.97 -1.72 -9.74
C LEU A 8 -17.94 -1.59 -8.64
N MET A 9 -17.02 -0.63 -8.76
CA MET A 9 -15.88 -0.45 -7.85
C MET A 9 -16.13 0.70 -6.87
N LEU A 10 -16.00 0.44 -5.58
CA LEU A 10 -15.98 1.43 -4.51
C LEU A 10 -14.56 1.48 -3.94
N SER A 11 -13.85 2.56 -4.19
CA SER A 11 -12.46 2.78 -3.74
C SER A 11 -12.12 4.28 -3.76
N ASP A 12 -10.91 4.64 -3.35
CA ASP A 12 -10.38 5.97 -3.66
C ASP A 12 -10.43 6.22 -5.17
N HIS A 13 -10.67 7.46 -5.54
CA HIS A 13 -10.77 7.87 -6.94
C HIS A 13 -9.53 7.44 -7.74
N LEU A 14 -9.71 6.80 -8.90
CA LEU A 14 -8.62 6.26 -9.74
C LEU A 14 -7.56 7.31 -10.12
N LEU A 15 -7.93 8.57 -10.23
CA LEU A 15 -6.98 9.66 -10.55
C LEU A 15 -6.37 10.30 -9.29
N SER A 16 -6.66 9.79 -8.09
CA SER A 16 -6.00 10.27 -6.87
C SER A 16 -4.57 9.76 -6.79
N THR A 17 -3.76 10.45 -6.00
CA THR A 17 -2.37 10.07 -5.70
C THR A 17 -2.24 9.20 -4.45
N SER A 18 -3.36 8.78 -3.85
CA SER A 18 -3.33 7.86 -2.71
C SER A 18 -2.87 6.46 -3.15
N GLY A 19 -2.28 5.69 -2.23
CA GLY A 19 -1.88 4.32 -2.54
C GLY A 19 -3.06 3.46 -3.02
N VAL A 20 -4.23 3.60 -2.38
CA VAL A 20 -5.48 2.91 -2.80
C VAL A 20 -5.89 3.33 -4.20
N GLY A 21 -5.91 4.63 -4.51
CA GLY A 21 -6.28 5.12 -5.85
C GLY A 21 -5.31 4.67 -6.93
N CYS A 22 -3.99 4.70 -6.67
CA CYS A 22 -2.98 4.21 -7.62
C CYS A 22 -3.13 2.72 -7.88
N GLN A 23 -3.29 1.90 -6.85
CA GLN A 23 -3.49 0.45 -7.01
C GLN A 23 -4.80 0.12 -7.71
N SER A 24 -5.90 0.85 -7.39
CA SER A 24 -7.17 0.73 -8.10
C SER A 24 -7.02 1.05 -9.59
N ARG A 25 -6.25 2.08 -9.93
CA ARG A 25 -5.98 2.45 -11.33
C ARG A 25 -5.21 1.37 -12.08
N TYR A 26 -4.14 0.84 -11.50
CA TYR A 26 -3.36 -0.23 -12.12
C TYR A 26 -4.22 -1.48 -12.36
N LEU A 27 -5.00 -1.88 -11.37
CA LEU A 27 -5.93 -3.00 -11.49
C LEU A 27 -6.99 -2.74 -12.57
N ALA A 28 -7.63 -1.57 -12.54
CA ALA A 28 -8.69 -1.23 -13.49
C ALA A 28 -8.19 -1.24 -14.94
N SER A 29 -7.02 -0.62 -15.20
CA SER A 29 -6.41 -0.61 -16.52
C SER A 29 -6.02 -2.02 -16.95
N GLY A 30 -5.34 -2.78 -16.10
CA GLY A 30 -4.91 -4.14 -16.43
C GLY A 30 -6.06 -5.11 -16.70
N LEU A 31 -7.18 -4.99 -15.95
CA LEU A 31 -8.37 -5.79 -16.23
C LEU A 31 -9.01 -5.41 -17.56
N VAL A 32 -9.12 -4.12 -17.88
CA VAL A 32 -9.70 -3.66 -19.15
C VAL A 32 -8.83 -4.10 -20.34
N ASP A 33 -7.51 -4.12 -20.20
CA ASP A 33 -6.58 -4.61 -21.22
C ASP A 33 -6.76 -6.11 -21.54
N LYS A 34 -7.36 -6.90 -20.62
CA LYS A 34 -7.80 -8.28 -20.91
C LYS A 34 -8.97 -8.34 -21.91
N GLY A 35 -9.62 -7.21 -22.22
CA GLY A 35 -10.66 -7.09 -23.25
C GLY A 35 -12.07 -7.57 -22.84
N CYS A 36 -12.25 -8.15 -21.66
CA CYS A 36 -13.52 -8.72 -21.18
C CYS A 36 -14.12 -8.02 -19.96
N TRP A 37 -13.60 -6.84 -19.58
CA TRP A 37 -14.06 -6.09 -18.40
C TRP A 37 -14.54 -4.70 -18.74
N THR A 38 -15.54 -4.22 -18.01
CA THR A 38 -15.93 -2.80 -17.91
C THR A 38 -16.01 -2.40 -16.45
N ILE A 39 -15.60 -1.17 -16.15
CA ILE A 39 -15.53 -0.67 -14.78
C ILE A 39 -16.36 0.58 -14.63
N ARG A 40 -17.22 0.57 -13.64
CA ARG A 40 -17.94 1.74 -13.12
C ARG A 40 -17.43 1.99 -11.73
N GLN A 41 -16.74 3.12 -11.54
CA GLN A 41 -16.20 3.45 -10.23
C GLN A 41 -17.01 4.53 -9.54
N PHE A 42 -17.30 4.33 -8.27
CA PHE A 42 -17.57 5.39 -7.32
C PHE A 42 -16.24 5.80 -6.67
N GLY A 43 -15.70 6.92 -7.16
CA GLY A 43 -14.40 7.45 -6.75
C GLY A 43 -14.52 8.28 -5.49
N ALA A 44 -14.04 7.74 -4.37
CA ALA A 44 -14.09 8.34 -3.04
C ALA A 44 -12.82 9.14 -2.70
N ALA A 45 -12.74 9.62 -1.46
CA ALA A 45 -11.60 10.34 -0.90
C ALA A 45 -11.20 11.59 -1.70
N LEU A 46 -12.19 12.31 -2.24
CA LEU A 46 -11.97 13.54 -2.99
C LEU A 46 -11.37 14.63 -2.11
N LYS A 47 -10.45 15.40 -2.71
CA LYS A 47 -9.86 16.59 -2.11
C LYS A 47 -10.24 17.89 -2.86
N HIS A 48 -11.29 17.83 -3.70
CA HIS A 48 -11.80 18.94 -4.49
C HIS A 48 -13.32 18.82 -4.63
N GLU A 49 -13.97 19.90 -5.03
CA GLU A 49 -15.44 20.00 -5.15
C GLU A 49 -15.98 19.59 -6.53
N ASN A 50 -15.13 19.10 -7.45
CA ASN A 50 -15.60 18.68 -8.77
C ASN A 50 -16.12 17.23 -8.69
N HIS A 51 -17.43 17.08 -8.92
CA HIS A 51 -18.17 15.81 -8.94
C HIS A 51 -18.62 15.40 -10.35
N GLU A 52 -18.04 16.01 -11.39
CA GLU A 52 -18.35 15.61 -12.76
C GLU A 52 -17.90 14.19 -13.04
N THR A 53 -18.73 13.43 -13.74
CA THR A 53 -18.39 12.09 -14.19
C THR A 53 -17.25 12.15 -15.20
N VAL A 54 -16.22 11.33 -15.01
CA VAL A 54 -15.02 11.29 -15.84
C VAL A 54 -14.98 9.96 -16.58
N GLN A 55 -14.91 10.00 -17.90
CA GLN A 55 -14.58 8.84 -18.72
C GLN A 55 -13.09 8.86 -19.04
N VAL A 56 -12.33 7.92 -18.46
CA VAL A 56 -10.88 7.80 -18.66
C VAL A 56 -10.51 6.78 -19.73
N HIS A 57 -11.43 5.86 -20.03
CA HIS A 57 -11.36 4.87 -21.10
C HIS A 57 -12.78 4.50 -21.55
N ASP A 58 -12.95 3.92 -22.72
CA ASP A 58 -14.29 3.48 -23.19
C ASP A 58 -14.96 2.51 -22.21
N ASP A 59 -14.16 1.72 -21.53
CA ASP A 59 -14.61 0.74 -20.55
C ASP A 59 -14.45 1.20 -19.08
N ILE A 60 -13.95 2.41 -18.81
CA ILE A 60 -13.77 2.93 -17.44
C ILE A 60 -14.46 4.28 -17.29
N ILE A 61 -15.50 4.32 -16.48
CA ILE A 61 -16.21 5.54 -16.09
C ILE A 61 -16.12 5.72 -14.57
N ILE A 62 -15.74 6.92 -14.14
CA ILE A 62 -15.60 7.28 -12.73
C ILE A 62 -16.68 8.30 -12.39
N LYS A 63 -17.47 8.01 -11.37
CA LYS A 63 -18.37 8.95 -10.74
C LYS A 63 -17.80 9.36 -9.38
N PRO A 64 -17.31 10.60 -9.23
CA PRO A 64 -16.85 11.09 -7.94
C PRO A 64 -18.00 11.12 -6.92
N ILE A 65 -17.70 10.73 -5.69
CA ILE A 65 -18.66 10.73 -4.58
C ILE A 65 -18.04 11.32 -3.32
N ASP A 66 -18.88 11.88 -2.45
CA ASP A 66 -18.45 12.34 -1.13
C ASP A 66 -18.22 11.18 -0.19
N GLY A 67 -17.20 11.30 0.66
CA GLY A 67 -16.83 10.24 1.58
C GLY A 67 -16.54 8.93 0.85
N PHE A 68 -17.22 7.86 1.23
CA PHE A 68 -17.17 6.54 0.58
C PHE A 68 -18.56 6.07 0.11
N GLY A 69 -19.50 7.01 -0.06
CA GLY A 69 -20.86 6.75 -0.51
C GLY A 69 -21.85 6.48 0.62
N ASP A 70 -23.05 6.14 0.22
CA ASP A 70 -24.17 5.81 1.11
C ASP A 70 -25.11 4.75 0.47
N PRO A 71 -26.04 4.16 1.25
CA PRO A 71 -26.96 3.14 0.77
C PRO A 71 -27.79 3.54 -0.45
N ASN A 72 -28.20 4.81 -0.58
CA ASN A 72 -29.07 5.22 -1.69
C ASN A 72 -28.31 5.34 -3.01
N ILE A 73 -27.06 5.81 -2.94
CA ILE A 73 -26.15 5.84 -4.09
C ILE A 73 -25.92 4.42 -4.59
N LEU A 74 -25.65 3.48 -3.69
CA LEU A 74 -25.38 2.08 -4.05
C LEU A 74 -26.63 1.41 -4.62
N ARG A 75 -27.83 1.54 -4.02
CA ARG A 75 -29.08 1.01 -4.55
C ARG A 75 -29.35 1.50 -5.96
N THR A 76 -29.15 2.80 -6.19
CA THR A 76 -29.33 3.39 -7.51
C THR A 76 -28.37 2.77 -8.53
N ALA A 77 -27.09 2.62 -8.16
CA ALA A 77 -26.11 2.00 -9.04
C ALA A 77 -26.38 0.53 -9.31
N LEU A 78 -26.74 -0.25 -8.31
CA LEU A 78 -27.10 -1.65 -8.47
C LEU A 78 -28.29 -1.83 -9.45
N ALA A 79 -29.30 -0.95 -9.33
CA ALA A 79 -30.47 -0.98 -10.21
C ALA A 79 -30.18 -0.55 -11.65
N THR A 80 -29.33 0.47 -11.84
CA THR A 80 -29.06 1.06 -13.17
C THR A 80 -27.91 0.38 -13.89
N GLU A 81 -26.82 0.08 -13.19
CA GLU A 81 -25.63 -0.53 -13.80
C GLU A 81 -25.72 -2.05 -13.91
N ARG A 82 -26.44 -2.70 -12.99
CA ARG A 82 -26.55 -4.16 -12.90
C ARG A 82 -25.17 -4.83 -13.02
N PRO A 83 -24.28 -4.59 -12.06
CA PRO A 83 -22.92 -5.12 -12.10
C PRO A 83 -22.93 -6.65 -11.93
N ASP A 84 -21.87 -7.29 -12.45
CA ASP A 84 -21.61 -8.72 -12.22
C ASP A 84 -20.92 -8.96 -10.87
N VAL A 85 -20.25 -7.93 -10.34
CA VAL A 85 -19.60 -7.96 -9.03
C VAL A 85 -19.52 -6.55 -8.43
N LEU A 86 -19.77 -6.46 -7.13
CA LEU A 86 -19.41 -5.29 -6.32
C LEU A 86 -18.00 -5.47 -5.79
N PHE A 87 -17.11 -4.56 -6.14
CA PHE A 87 -15.70 -4.58 -5.74
C PHE A 87 -15.42 -3.47 -4.73
N LEU A 88 -14.86 -3.85 -3.58
CA LEU A 88 -14.52 -2.94 -2.48
C LEU A 88 -13.00 -2.88 -2.32
N PHE A 89 -12.46 -1.68 -2.12
CA PHE A 89 -11.04 -1.51 -1.79
C PHE A 89 -10.82 -0.24 -0.98
N THR A 90 -10.60 -0.38 0.29
CA THR A 90 -10.02 0.51 1.29
C THR A 90 -10.18 -0.12 2.67
N ASP A 91 -9.94 0.62 3.75
CA ASP A 91 -10.14 0.18 5.14
C ASP A 91 -11.62 -0.21 5.39
N PRO A 92 -11.90 -1.36 6.00
CA PRO A 92 -13.27 -1.87 6.19
C PRO A 92 -14.19 -0.92 6.95
N ARG A 93 -13.69 -0.08 7.84
CA ARG A 93 -14.51 0.89 8.60
C ARG A 93 -15.28 1.88 7.73
N PHE A 94 -14.86 2.10 6.49
CA PHE A 94 -15.55 2.98 5.56
C PHE A 94 -16.72 2.30 4.84
N PHE A 95 -16.82 0.97 4.92
CA PHE A 95 -17.82 0.18 4.22
C PHE A 95 -18.79 -0.57 5.13
N THR A 96 -18.86 -0.26 6.42
CA THR A 96 -19.79 -0.91 7.37
C THR A 96 -21.20 -0.94 6.83
N TRP A 97 -21.68 0.17 6.30
CA TRP A 97 -22.99 0.33 5.68
C TRP A 97 -23.20 -0.53 4.42
N VAL A 98 -22.13 -0.91 3.69
CA VAL A 98 -22.22 -1.82 2.54
C VAL A 98 -22.57 -3.22 3.01
N TRP A 99 -21.88 -3.72 4.03
CA TRP A 99 -22.16 -5.04 4.58
C TRP A 99 -23.52 -5.13 5.31
N GLU A 100 -24.00 -4.02 5.87
CA GLU A 100 -25.38 -3.92 6.37
C GLU A 100 -26.44 -4.08 5.27
N MET A 101 -26.07 -3.88 4.01
CA MET A 101 -26.92 -4.04 2.83
C MET A 101 -26.69 -5.36 2.08
N GLU A 102 -25.91 -6.28 2.61
CA GLU A 102 -25.49 -7.47 1.85
C GLU A 102 -26.65 -8.26 1.23
N ASP A 103 -27.77 -8.41 1.94
CA ASP A 103 -28.95 -9.12 1.44
C ASP A 103 -29.52 -8.46 0.17
N GLU A 104 -29.49 -7.13 0.08
CA GLU A 104 -29.91 -6.40 -1.12
C GLU A 104 -28.89 -6.58 -2.25
N ILE A 105 -27.59 -6.52 -1.93
CA ILE A 105 -26.51 -6.66 -2.90
C ILE A 105 -26.51 -8.08 -3.48
N HIS A 106 -26.62 -9.09 -2.63
CA HIS A 106 -26.62 -10.51 -3.02
C HIS A 106 -27.85 -10.95 -3.85
N GLN A 107 -28.88 -10.11 -3.97
CA GLN A 107 -29.94 -10.34 -4.96
C GLN A 107 -29.50 -10.01 -6.39
N ILE A 108 -28.38 -9.26 -6.54
CA ILE A 108 -27.91 -8.76 -7.84
C ILE A 108 -26.56 -9.36 -8.20
N CYS A 109 -25.57 -9.29 -7.31
CA CYS A 109 -24.19 -9.70 -7.57
C CYS A 109 -23.44 -10.08 -6.29
N PRO A 110 -22.31 -10.81 -6.40
CA PRO A 110 -21.42 -11.11 -5.30
C PRO A 110 -20.60 -9.89 -4.88
N ILE A 111 -20.00 -9.96 -3.68
CA ILE A 111 -19.10 -8.97 -3.12
C ILE A 111 -17.67 -9.49 -3.16
N ALA A 112 -16.76 -8.75 -3.79
CA ALA A 112 -15.32 -8.98 -3.77
C ALA A 112 -14.62 -7.85 -3.03
N TYR A 113 -13.67 -8.17 -2.17
CA TYR A 113 -12.97 -7.22 -1.35
C TYR A 113 -11.45 -7.35 -1.50
N TRP A 114 -10.77 -6.27 -1.91
CA TRP A 114 -9.32 -6.15 -1.77
C TRP A 114 -9.03 -5.70 -0.36
N HIS A 115 -8.75 -6.65 0.50
CA HIS A 115 -8.69 -6.41 1.93
C HIS A 115 -7.37 -5.77 2.35
N VAL A 116 -7.50 -4.69 3.09
CA VAL A 116 -6.40 -3.91 3.69
C VAL A 116 -6.46 -4.05 5.20
N TRP A 117 -5.40 -4.58 5.80
CA TRP A 117 -5.19 -4.56 7.24
C TRP A 117 -3.70 -4.43 7.56
N ASP A 118 -3.35 -3.85 8.71
CA ASP A 118 -1.99 -3.41 8.94
C ASP A 118 -1.15 -4.39 9.77
N ASN A 119 -1.74 -5.17 10.68
CA ASN A 119 -0.99 -6.10 11.54
C ASN A 119 -1.89 -7.13 12.26
N PHE A 120 -1.28 -8.02 13.05
CA PHE A 120 -1.96 -8.93 13.97
C PHE A 120 -2.37 -8.24 15.27
N PRO A 121 -3.36 -8.80 16.01
CA PRO A 121 -4.11 -10.02 15.71
C PRO A 121 -5.24 -9.78 14.71
N ARG A 122 -5.92 -10.90 14.33
CA ARG A 122 -7.15 -10.80 13.53
C ARG A 122 -8.15 -9.84 14.20
N PRO A 123 -8.67 -8.86 13.47
CA PRO A 123 -9.66 -7.92 13.97
C PRO A 123 -11.05 -8.60 14.01
N ASN A 124 -11.32 -9.44 15.00
CA ASN A 124 -12.57 -10.20 15.09
C ASN A 124 -13.83 -9.33 15.14
N PHE A 125 -13.70 -8.05 15.42
CA PHE A 125 -14.79 -7.08 15.28
C PHE A 125 -15.15 -6.80 13.80
N ASN A 126 -14.33 -7.26 12.84
CA ASN A 126 -14.60 -7.21 11.39
C ASN A 126 -15.18 -8.54 10.86
N ASP A 127 -15.37 -9.56 11.69
CA ASP A 127 -15.80 -10.90 11.23
C ASP A 127 -17.08 -10.86 10.41
N LEU A 128 -18.07 -10.05 10.80
CA LEU A 128 -19.31 -9.87 10.03
C LEU A 128 -19.07 -9.37 8.60
N PHE A 129 -18.03 -8.57 8.39
CA PHE A 129 -17.68 -8.08 7.06
C PHE A 129 -17.09 -9.21 6.21
N TYR A 130 -16.23 -10.04 6.81
CA TYR A 130 -15.64 -11.18 6.12
C TYR A 130 -16.69 -12.27 5.81
N GLU A 131 -17.62 -12.50 6.74
CA GLU A 131 -18.72 -13.44 6.55
C GLU A 131 -19.64 -13.04 5.39
N SER A 132 -19.84 -11.74 5.20
CA SER A 132 -20.69 -11.18 4.13
C SER A 132 -19.97 -11.03 2.79
N THR A 133 -18.69 -11.35 2.71
CA THR A 133 -17.88 -11.16 1.50
C THR A 133 -17.63 -12.51 0.82
N ASP A 134 -17.92 -12.60 -0.49
CA ASP A 134 -17.79 -13.83 -1.27
C ASP A 134 -16.36 -14.13 -1.72
N LEU A 135 -15.54 -13.09 -1.93
CA LEU A 135 -14.13 -13.18 -2.32
C LEU A 135 -13.30 -12.17 -1.54
N ILE A 136 -12.30 -12.65 -0.80
CA ILE A 136 -11.36 -11.82 -0.05
C ILE A 136 -9.98 -12.00 -0.66
N ASN A 137 -9.53 -11.02 -1.43
CA ASN A 137 -8.16 -10.96 -1.92
C ASN A 137 -7.35 -10.03 -1.01
N CYS A 138 -6.31 -10.55 -0.41
CA CYS A 138 -5.52 -9.85 0.60
C CYS A 138 -4.27 -9.23 -0.01
N HIS A 139 -4.06 -7.94 0.24
CA HIS A 139 -2.99 -7.16 -0.35
C HIS A 139 -1.60 -7.48 0.25
N SER A 140 -1.55 -8.01 1.47
CA SER A 140 -0.33 -8.43 2.15
C SER A 140 -0.46 -9.84 2.70
N HIS A 141 0.68 -10.48 2.97
CA HIS A 141 0.67 -11.84 3.53
C HIS A 141 0.09 -11.89 4.94
N VAL A 142 0.33 -10.85 5.75
CA VAL A 142 -0.29 -10.72 7.09
C VAL A 142 -1.81 -10.70 7.01
N THR A 143 -2.35 -9.91 6.07
CA THR A 143 -3.80 -9.86 5.85
C THR A 143 -4.35 -11.21 5.39
N TYR A 144 -3.59 -11.90 4.51
CA TYR A 144 -3.94 -13.23 4.04
C TYR A 144 -3.99 -14.24 5.20
N GLU A 145 -2.97 -14.29 6.06
CA GLU A 145 -2.95 -15.21 7.22
C GLU A 145 -4.15 -14.97 8.14
N ILE A 146 -4.47 -13.69 8.42
CA ILE A 146 -5.62 -13.30 9.26
C ILE A 146 -6.95 -13.84 8.72
N CYS A 147 -7.20 -13.69 7.42
CA CYS A 147 -8.45 -14.12 6.82
C CYS A 147 -8.47 -15.62 6.52
N ASN A 148 -7.35 -16.18 6.07
CA ASN A 148 -7.24 -17.59 5.70
C ASN A 148 -7.39 -18.54 6.91
N GLU A 149 -7.10 -18.06 8.12
CA GLU A 149 -7.30 -18.83 9.35
C GLU A 149 -8.78 -19.24 9.53
N VAL A 150 -9.73 -18.39 9.09
CA VAL A 150 -11.16 -18.59 9.34
C VAL A 150 -11.93 -18.86 8.04
N TRP A 151 -11.56 -18.20 6.93
CA TRP A 151 -12.29 -18.29 5.64
C TRP A 151 -11.37 -18.75 4.48
N PRO A 152 -10.72 -19.93 4.58
CA PRO A 152 -9.75 -20.37 3.58
C PRO A 152 -10.34 -20.55 2.19
N GLU A 153 -11.63 -20.91 2.09
CA GLU A 153 -12.30 -21.20 0.82
C GLU A 153 -12.56 -19.96 -0.07
N ARG A 154 -12.48 -18.75 0.50
CA ARG A 154 -12.72 -17.48 -0.20
C ARG A 154 -11.57 -16.49 -0.10
N THR A 155 -10.47 -16.87 0.56
CA THR A 155 -9.32 -16.00 0.82
C THR A 155 -8.16 -16.34 -0.11
N ASN A 156 -7.58 -15.31 -0.74
CA ASN A 156 -6.40 -15.44 -1.58
C ASN A 156 -5.36 -14.36 -1.22
N PHE A 157 -4.09 -14.67 -1.41
CA PHE A 157 -3.02 -13.67 -1.37
C PHE A 157 -2.85 -13.08 -2.77
N VAL A 158 -3.27 -11.83 -2.95
CA VAL A 158 -3.14 -11.06 -4.18
C VAL A 158 -2.49 -9.72 -3.84
N PRO A 159 -1.14 -9.66 -3.84
CA PRO A 159 -0.42 -8.50 -3.34
C PRO A 159 -0.63 -7.25 -4.20
N HIS A 160 -0.34 -6.10 -3.62
CA HIS A 160 -0.08 -4.91 -4.40
C HIS A 160 1.18 -5.10 -5.24
N ALA A 161 1.21 -4.45 -6.38
CA ALA A 161 2.34 -4.46 -7.30
C ALA A 161 2.45 -3.13 -8.02
N LEU A 162 3.59 -2.89 -8.65
CA LEU A 162 3.85 -1.66 -9.42
C LEU A 162 4.30 -2.00 -10.83
N PRO A 163 3.87 -1.21 -11.84
CA PRO A 163 4.39 -1.35 -13.20
C PRO A 163 5.91 -1.12 -13.23
N GLN A 164 6.61 -1.95 -14.00
CA GLN A 164 8.08 -1.92 -14.06
C GLN A 164 8.64 -0.72 -14.82
N ASP A 165 7.82 -0.05 -15.59
CA ASP A 165 8.13 1.17 -16.35
C ASP A 165 7.91 2.46 -15.57
N VAL A 166 7.36 2.37 -14.35
CA VAL A 166 7.13 3.52 -13.47
C VAL A 166 8.29 3.73 -12.50
N PHE A 167 8.75 2.65 -11.86
CA PHE A 167 9.88 2.68 -10.94
C PHE A 167 10.98 1.75 -11.44
N TYR A 168 12.10 2.33 -11.86
CA TYR A 168 13.20 1.61 -12.49
C TYR A 168 14.55 2.30 -12.21
N PRO A 169 15.68 1.58 -12.26
CA PRO A 169 16.99 2.17 -12.08
C PRO A 169 17.33 3.16 -13.20
N LEU A 170 17.72 4.38 -12.84
CA LEU A 170 18.28 5.35 -13.79
C LEU A 170 19.71 4.97 -14.19
N SER A 171 20.16 5.52 -15.33
CA SER A 171 21.57 5.41 -15.71
C SER A 171 22.49 6.05 -14.65
N VAL A 172 23.73 5.58 -14.56
CA VAL A 172 24.72 6.13 -13.61
C VAL A 172 24.88 7.64 -13.81
N GLN A 173 24.90 8.09 -15.08
CA GLN A 173 25.06 9.50 -15.41
C GLN A 173 23.85 10.35 -14.99
N ASP A 174 22.63 9.85 -15.25
CA ASP A 174 21.40 10.56 -14.86
C ASP A 174 21.27 10.62 -13.34
N LYS A 175 21.53 9.50 -12.64
CA LYS A 175 21.55 9.43 -11.19
C LYS A 175 22.51 10.47 -10.61
N ALA A 176 23.76 10.56 -11.09
CA ALA A 176 24.74 11.51 -10.61
C ALA A 176 24.28 12.96 -10.84
N THR A 177 23.74 13.25 -12.02
CA THR A 177 23.23 14.58 -12.38
C THR A 177 22.07 15.01 -11.47
N TRP A 178 21.12 14.11 -11.24
CA TRP A 178 19.98 14.41 -10.38
C TRP A 178 20.37 14.47 -8.90
N LYS A 179 21.28 13.61 -8.44
CA LYS A 179 21.80 13.68 -7.05
C LYS A 179 22.42 15.03 -6.78
N GLU A 180 23.30 15.52 -7.64
CA GLU A 180 23.91 16.85 -7.50
C GLU A 180 22.88 17.98 -7.47
N ARG A 181 21.82 17.91 -8.29
CA ARG A 181 20.74 18.91 -8.30
C ARG A 181 19.92 18.92 -7.03
N ILE A 182 19.65 17.76 -6.46
CA ILE A 182 18.76 17.61 -5.28
C ILE A 182 19.51 17.87 -3.98
N VAL A 183 20.67 17.27 -3.79
CA VAL A 183 21.42 17.40 -2.52
C VAL A 183 22.44 18.55 -2.52
N GLY A 184 22.76 19.09 -3.70
CA GLY A 184 23.75 20.14 -3.90
C GLY A 184 25.15 19.60 -4.26
N HIS A 185 25.92 20.42 -4.97
CA HIS A 185 27.25 20.04 -5.48
C HIS A 185 28.19 19.55 -4.35
N GLU A 186 28.17 20.21 -3.20
CA GLU A 186 29.04 19.88 -2.06
C GLU A 186 28.68 18.55 -1.38
N ARG A 187 27.44 18.05 -1.58
CA ARG A 187 26.89 16.85 -0.96
C ARG A 187 26.66 15.71 -1.94
N LYS A 188 27.03 15.87 -3.21
CA LYS A 188 26.75 14.88 -4.28
C LYS A 188 27.29 13.48 -3.98
N ASP A 189 28.39 13.39 -3.24
CA ASP A 189 29.04 12.14 -2.84
C ASP A 189 28.64 11.66 -1.44
N TRP A 190 27.71 12.37 -0.77
CA TRP A 190 27.24 12.01 0.55
C TRP A 190 26.28 10.82 0.48
N PHE A 191 26.33 10.01 1.54
CA PHE A 191 25.31 8.97 1.72
C PHE A 191 23.93 9.61 1.87
N THR A 192 22.95 9.12 1.10
CA THR A 192 21.61 9.69 1.08
C THR A 192 20.58 8.63 1.45
N ALA A 193 19.98 8.75 2.63
CA ALA A 193 18.81 7.94 2.99
C ALA A 193 17.52 8.64 2.57
N PHE A 194 16.49 7.87 2.23
CA PHE A 194 15.21 8.39 1.80
C PHE A 194 14.06 7.93 2.72
N TRP A 195 13.21 8.86 3.07
CA TRP A 195 11.96 8.59 3.76
C TRP A 195 10.81 9.29 3.02
N VAL A 196 9.82 8.54 2.57
CA VAL A 196 8.66 9.07 1.88
C VAL A 196 7.39 8.49 2.47
N ASN A 197 6.61 9.34 3.11
CA ASN A 197 5.35 9.03 3.74
C ASN A 197 4.63 10.34 4.09
N ARG A 198 3.31 10.28 4.33
CA ARG A 198 2.63 11.37 5.02
C ARG A 198 3.24 11.53 6.42
N ASN A 199 3.49 12.76 6.84
CA ASN A 199 3.88 13.08 8.20
C ASN A 199 2.70 12.79 9.15
N ALA A 200 2.55 11.54 9.54
CA ALA A 200 1.52 11.07 10.46
C ALA A 200 2.18 10.25 11.57
N LYS A 201 1.61 10.32 12.78
CA LYS A 201 2.14 9.64 13.97
C LYS A 201 2.47 8.15 13.70
N ARG A 202 1.59 7.45 12.97
CA ARG A 202 1.77 6.03 12.62
C ARG A 202 3.07 5.75 11.85
N LYS A 203 3.56 6.71 11.06
CA LYS A 203 4.76 6.58 10.23
C LYS A 203 6.07 6.89 10.98
N ARG A 204 5.98 7.32 12.24
CA ARG A 204 7.12 7.57 13.14
C ARG A 204 8.21 8.50 12.59
N PRO A 205 7.88 9.61 11.91
CA PRO A 205 8.90 10.45 11.30
C PRO A 205 9.87 11.09 12.32
N ALA A 206 9.41 11.42 13.53
CA ALA A 206 10.26 11.95 14.58
C ALA A 206 11.28 10.92 15.09
N ASP A 207 10.89 9.63 15.15
CA ASP A 207 11.81 8.55 15.53
C ASP A 207 12.84 8.29 14.43
N VAL A 208 12.46 8.46 13.15
CA VAL A 208 13.43 8.44 12.04
C VAL A 208 14.46 9.56 12.19
N LEU A 209 14.03 10.78 12.54
CA LEU A 209 14.95 11.91 12.80
C LEU A 209 15.84 11.64 14.03
N TRP A 210 15.31 11.01 15.08
CA TRP A 210 16.10 10.62 16.23
C TRP A 210 17.14 9.55 15.89
N ALA A 211 16.73 8.50 15.17
CA ALA A 211 17.66 7.48 14.68
C ALA A 211 18.75 8.09 13.77
N TRP A 212 18.36 9.04 12.91
CA TRP A 212 19.29 9.77 12.06
C TRP A 212 20.32 10.58 12.87
N LYS A 213 19.86 11.25 13.94
CA LYS A 213 20.75 11.94 14.89
C LYS A 213 21.77 10.98 15.53
N LEU A 214 21.28 9.84 16.04
CA LEU A 214 22.15 8.83 16.66
C LEU A 214 23.16 8.25 15.66
N PHE A 215 22.73 8.03 14.41
CA PHE A 215 23.62 7.61 13.33
C PHE A 215 24.70 8.66 13.05
N LEU A 216 24.33 9.95 12.90
CA LEU A 216 25.30 11.03 12.65
C LEU A 216 26.31 11.18 13.79
N ASP A 217 25.93 10.88 15.02
CA ASP A 217 26.87 10.91 16.16
C ASP A 217 27.92 9.78 16.12
N LYS A 218 27.61 8.68 15.40
CA LYS A 218 28.56 7.58 15.17
C LYS A 218 29.51 7.86 14.01
N THR A 219 29.19 8.82 13.14
CA THR A 219 30.01 9.16 11.99
C THR A 219 30.97 10.32 12.34
N GLU A 220 32.24 10.17 12.03
CA GLU A 220 33.22 11.26 12.26
C GLU A 220 33.01 12.45 11.30
N LYS A 221 32.58 12.17 10.06
CA LYS A 221 32.50 13.16 8.98
C LYS A 221 31.14 13.83 8.85
N ARG A 222 30.06 13.18 9.30
CA ARG A 222 28.68 13.59 9.10
C ARG A 222 28.33 13.86 7.60
N ASP A 223 28.97 13.13 6.68
CA ASP A 223 28.79 13.23 5.23
C ASP A 223 27.59 12.41 4.74
N ALA A 224 26.44 12.68 5.33
CA ALA A 224 25.19 12.00 5.04
C ALA A 224 24.01 12.97 5.06
N VAL A 225 22.99 12.68 4.25
CA VAL A 225 21.74 13.44 4.12
C VAL A 225 20.54 12.51 4.25
N LEU A 226 19.55 12.90 5.04
CA LEU A 226 18.21 12.30 5.03
C LEU A 226 17.30 13.18 4.17
N LEU A 227 16.89 12.64 3.03
CA LEU A 227 15.89 13.24 2.15
C LEU A 227 14.50 12.78 2.62
N MET A 228 13.63 13.71 2.95
CA MET A 228 12.26 13.43 3.39
C MET A 228 11.26 14.05 2.42
N HIS A 229 10.50 13.21 1.72
CA HIS A 229 9.41 13.69 0.88
C HIS A 229 8.10 13.66 1.68
N THR A 230 7.73 14.80 2.24
CA THR A 230 6.57 14.98 3.12
C THR A 230 6.30 16.45 3.41
N ASP A 231 5.10 16.77 3.87
CA ASP A 231 4.82 18.06 4.52
C ASP A 231 5.33 18.00 5.98
N PRO A 232 6.37 18.77 6.33
CA PRO A 232 6.92 18.78 7.69
C PRO A 232 5.98 19.37 8.75
N PHE A 233 4.88 20.00 8.31
CA PHE A 233 3.88 20.68 9.16
C PHE A 233 2.51 20.01 9.13
N ASP A 234 2.37 18.81 8.54
CA ASP A 234 1.09 18.06 8.56
C ASP A 234 0.63 17.87 10.01
N GLN A 235 -0.63 18.22 10.29
CA GLN A 235 -1.20 18.23 11.63
C GLN A 235 -1.41 16.83 12.23
N GLU A 236 -1.34 15.78 11.42
CA GLU A 236 -1.39 14.38 11.87
C GLU A 236 -0.07 13.89 12.49
N GLY A 237 1.00 14.68 12.34
CA GLY A 237 2.33 14.36 12.82
C GLY A 237 3.01 15.49 13.60
N PRO A 238 4.27 15.26 14.01
CA PRO A 238 5.07 16.28 14.66
C PRO A 238 5.53 17.38 13.69
N ASN A 239 5.88 18.54 14.22
CA ASN A 239 6.61 19.56 13.47
C ASN A 239 8.05 19.09 13.23
N LEU A 240 8.34 18.58 12.04
CA LEU A 240 9.64 17.95 11.73
C LEU A 240 10.80 18.97 11.67
N MET A 241 10.51 20.23 11.33
CA MET A 241 11.52 21.28 11.39
C MET A 241 12.00 21.51 12.83
N SER A 242 11.06 21.66 13.77
CA SER A 242 11.39 21.82 15.18
C SER A 242 12.11 20.62 15.78
N VAL A 243 11.78 19.40 15.33
CA VAL A 243 12.48 18.17 15.74
C VAL A 243 13.92 18.17 15.19
N GLY A 244 14.12 18.54 13.93
CA GLY A 244 15.46 18.67 13.32
C GLY A 244 16.33 19.72 14.01
N GLU A 245 15.75 20.86 14.34
CA GLU A 245 16.41 21.92 15.12
C GLU A 245 16.79 21.44 16.53
N HIS A 246 15.86 20.77 17.23
CA HIS A 246 16.10 20.22 18.56
C HIS A 246 17.29 19.23 18.59
N TYR A 247 17.42 18.40 17.56
CA TYR A 247 18.53 17.45 17.44
C TYR A 247 19.80 18.05 16.81
N GLY A 248 19.77 19.28 16.30
CA GLY A 248 20.91 19.94 15.66
C GLY A 248 21.38 19.22 14.39
N ILE A 249 20.43 18.75 13.58
CA ILE A 249 20.68 17.95 12.35
C ILE A 249 20.19 18.61 11.07
N MET A 250 19.76 19.88 11.12
CA MET A 250 19.18 20.58 9.97
C MET A 250 20.09 20.59 8.73
N ASP A 251 21.41 20.68 8.92
CA ASP A 251 22.37 20.63 7.82
C ASP A 251 22.44 19.27 7.12
N ASN A 252 21.89 18.23 7.74
CA ASN A 252 21.85 16.85 7.23
C ASN A 252 20.42 16.41 6.82
N LEU A 253 19.49 17.37 6.70
CA LEU A 253 18.11 17.13 6.27
C LEU A 253 17.79 17.90 4.97
N ILE A 254 17.00 17.27 4.13
CA ILE A 254 16.37 17.91 2.96
C ILE A 254 14.89 17.52 2.96
N PHE A 255 14.00 18.52 2.92
CA PHE A 255 12.58 18.30 2.78
C PHE A 255 12.13 18.60 1.34
N SER A 256 11.48 17.63 0.72
CA SER A 256 10.77 17.77 -0.54
C SER A 256 9.26 17.82 -0.22
N THR A 257 8.64 18.98 -0.43
CA THR A 257 7.26 19.26 0.03
C THR A 257 6.25 19.38 -1.09
N ASP A 258 6.71 19.59 -2.32
CA ASP A 258 5.84 19.75 -3.48
C ASP A 258 5.17 18.42 -3.86
N ARG A 259 3.96 18.51 -4.43
CA ARG A 259 3.38 17.35 -5.11
C ARG A 259 4.16 17.10 -6.40
N ILE A 260 4.64 15.89 -6.55
CA ILE A 260 5.43 15.44 -7.69
C ILE A 260 4.72 14.28 -8.40
N ASP A 261 5.02 14.10 -9.66
CA ASP A 261 4.58 12.94 -10.45
C ASP A 261 5.46 11.70 -10.19
N PHE A 262 5.11 10.59 -10.82
CA PHE A 262 5.83 9.34 -10.66
C PHE A 262 7.26 9.39 -11.22
N ASP A 263 7.49 10.12 -12.32
CA ASP A 263 8.83 10.27 -12.89
C ASP A 263 9.74 11.00 -11.91
N GLN A 264 9.24 12.07 -11.29
CA GLN A 264 9.97 12.80 -10.26
C GLN A 264 10.17 11.96 -9.00
N MET A 265 9.17 11.16 -8.60
CA MET A 265 9.29 10.23 -7.47
C MET A 265 10.34 9.15 -7.77
N ASN A 266 10.35 8.59 -8.98
CA ASN A 266 11.39 7.65 -9.41
C ASN A 266 12.80 8.26 -9.29
N ILE A 267 12.96 9.55 -9.61
CA ILE A 267 14.23 10.26 -9.42
C ILE A 267 14.63 10.30 -7.95
N LEU A 268 13.71 10.66 -7.02
CA LEU A 268 14.00 10.72 -5.59
C LEU A 268 14.46 9.36 -5.04
N HIS A 269 13.81 8.28 -5.44
CA HIS A 269 14.25 6.92 -5.08
C HIS A 269 15.65 6.63 -5.63
N ASN A 270 15.92 6.97 -6.89
CA ASN A 270 17.20 6.67 -7.55
C ASN A 270 18.40 7.42 -6.95
N VAL A 271 18.23 8.67 -6.53
CA VAL A 271 19.34 9.47 -5.95
C VAL A 271 19.69 9.05 -4.54
N SER A 272 18.86 8.24 -3.91
CA SER A 272 19.06 7.72 -2.56
C SER A 272 19.90 6.44 -2.57
N ASP A 273 20.55 6.16 -1.46
CA ASP A 273 21.34 4.95 -1.25
C ASP A 273 20.54 3.84 -0.53
N CYS A 274 19.50 4.22 0.22
CA CYS A 274 18.53 3.32 0.84
C CYS A 274 17.21 4.06 1.14
N CYS A 275 16.14 3.29 1.37
CA CYS A 275 14.88 3.80 1.89
C CYS A 275 14.64 3.26 3.31
N VAL A 276 14.01 4.06 4.18
CA VAL A 276 13.70 3.66 5.56
C VAL A 276 12.20 3.75 5.84
N ASN A 277 11.64 2.71 6.47
CA ASN A 277 10.26 2.69 6.96
C ASN A 277 10.17 1.92 8.28
N ILE A 278 9.95 2.65 9.37
CA ILE A 278 9.77 2.10 10.73
C ILE A 278 8.38 2.37 11.30
N ALA A 279 7.36 2.42 10.44
CA ALA A 279 5.99 2.63 10.86
C ALA A 279 5.56 1.64 11.97
N PHE A 280 4.63 2.05 12.86
CA PHE A 280 4.04 1.15 13.87
C PHE A 280 3.27 0.00 13.25
N ALA A 281 2.63 0.29 12.14
CA ALA A 281 1.82 -0.62 11.36
C ALA A 281 1.84 -0.15 9.90
N GLU A 282 2.00 -1.07 8.98
CA GLU A 282 2.06 -0.78 7.55
C GLU A 282 1.33 -1.89 6.79
N GLY A 283 0.21 -1.55 6.16
CA GLY A 283 -0.58 -2.52 5.44
C GLY A 283 0.21 -3.24 4.36
N PHE A 284 0.89 -2.48 3.51
CA PHE A 284 1.75 -3.04 2.46
C PHE A 284 3.14 -2.40 2.41
N GLY A 285 3.23 -1.07 2.29
CA GLY A 285 4.50 -0.35 2.14
C GLY A 285 4.87 -0.09 0.68
N LEU A 286 4.03 0.67 -0.05
CA LEU A 286 4.30 0.99 -1.47
C LEU A 286 5.63 1.73 -1.64
N ALA A 287 5.95 2.67 -0.77
CA ALA A 287 7.19 3.45 -0.84
C ALA A 287 8.46 2.60 -0.75
N THR A 288 8.44 1.54 0.06
CA THR A 288 9.56 0.58 0.12
C THR A 288 9.62 -0.28 -1.13
N LEU A 289 8.47 -0.71 -1.67
CA LEU A 289 8.41 -1.42 -2.94
C LEU A 289 8.96 -0.57 -4.10
N GLU A 290 8.59 0.72 -4.18
CA GLU A 290 9.10 1.69 -5.14
C GLU A 290 10.63 1.78 -5.08
N SER A 291 11.18 1.90 -3.87
CA SER A 291 12.63 1.90 -3.65
C SER A 291 13.30 0.61 -4.12
N MET A 292 12.75 -0.54 -3.76
CA MET A 292 13.30 -1.84 -4.17
C MET A 292 13.25 -2.01 -5.68
N GLN A 293 12.19 -1.57 -6.37
CA GLN A 293 12.13 -1.59 -7.83
C GLN A 293 13.19 -0.71 -8.48
N THR A 294 13.63 0.38 -7.83
CA THR A 294 14.75 1.21 -8.31
C THR A 294 16.12 0.65 -7.94
N GLY A 295 16.18 -0.56 -7.37
CA GLY A 295 17.42 -1.22 -6.99
C GLY A 295 18.06 -0.67 -5.71
N LYS A 296 17.25 -0.28 -4.72
CA LYS A 296 17.73 0.21 -3.43
C LYS A 296 17.41 -0.76 -2.31
N PRO A 297 18.37 -1.03 -1.40
CA PRO A 297 18.08 -1.75 -0.18
C PRO A 297 17.18 -0.92 0.74
N ILE A 298 16.39 -1.60 1.58
CA ILE A 298 15.49 -0.97 2.53
C ILE A 298 15.93 -1.22 3.98
N ILE A 299 15.67 -0.24 4.85
CA ILE A 299 15.67 -0.43 6.31
C ILE A 299 14.20 -0.47 6.72
N ALA A 300 13.70 -1.60 7.16
CA ALA A 300 12.28 -1.71 7.46
C ALA A 300 11.99 -2.54 8.72
N ALA A 301 10.99 -2.10 9.50
CA ALA A 301 10.47 -2.86 10.61
C ALA A 301 9.72 -4.11 10.11
N LYS A 302 9.86 -5.23 10.80
CA LYS A 302 9.13 -6.49 10.50
C LYS A 302 7.69 -6.40 10.97
N THR A 303 6.93 -5.47 10.38
CA THR A 303 5.50 -5.23 10.66
C THR A 303 4.69 -5.26 9.39
N GLY A 304 3.49 -5.84 9.43
CA GLY A 304 2.56 -5.89 8.32
C GLY A 304 3.20 -6.34 7.00
N GLY A 305 2.88 -5.62 5.93
CA GLY A 305 3.39 -5.91 4.59
C GLY A 305 4.90 -5.69 4.41
N LEU A 306 5.54 -4.88 5.27
CA LEU A 306 6.98 -4.66 5.22
C LEU A 306 7.79 -5.94 5.50
N THR A 307 7.25 -6.84 6.32
CA THR A 307 7.92 -8.10 6.69
C THR A 307 8.33 -8.90 5.45
N ARG A 308 7.39 -9.06 4.49
CA ARG A 308 7.63 -9.83 3.27
C ARG A 308 8.37 -9.03 2.18
N GLN A 309 8.61 -7.74 2.40
CA GLN A 309 9.48 -6.94 1.55
C GLN A 309 10.93 -6.99 2.04
N VAL A 310 11.16 -6.76 3.33
CA VAL A 310 12.52 -6.69 3.87
C VAL A 310 13.18 -8.06 4.01
N VAL A 311 12.39 -9.14 4.13
CA VAL A 311 12.86 -10.53 4.18
C VAL A 311 12.31 -11.32 3.01
N ASP A 312 13.18 -11.93 2.24
CA ASP A 312 12.80 -12.94 1.24
C ASP A 312 12.30 -14.19 1.97
N HIS A 313 11.00 -14.44 1.86
CA HIS A 313 10.36 -15.56 2.58
C HIS A 313 10.80 -16.95 2.09
N ARG A 314 11.45 -17.04 0.91
CA ARG A 314 11.86 -18.29 0.29
C ARG A 314 13.10 -18.87 0.93
N ASP A 315 14.02 -18.01 1.39
CA ASP A 315 15.29 -18.42 1.98
C ASP A 315 15.65 -17.72 3.30
N GLY A 316 14.83 -16.75 3.74
CA GLY A 316 15.04 -15.98 4.95
C GLY A 316 16.11 -14.88 4.82
N SER A 317 16.64 -14.65 3.64
CA SER A 317 17.64 -13.59 3.42
C SER A 317 17.03 -12.20 3.37
N GLU A 318 17.79 -11.19 3.77
CA GLU A 318 17.30 -9.81 3.82
C GLU A 318 17.53 -9.06 2.51
N ASN A 319 16.58 -8.19 2.15
CA ASN A 319 16.62 -7.28 1.01
C ASN A 319 17.10 -5.87 1.42
N GLY A 320 17.79 -5.78 2.49
CA GLY A 320 18.29 -4.60 3.16
C GLY A 320 18.61 -4.92 4.61
N ILE A 321 18.06 -4.16 5.55
CA ILE A 321 18.21 -4.45 6.99
C ILE A 321 16.82 -4.56 7.63
N ALA A 322 16.50 -5.75 8.12
CA ALA A 322 15.27 -6.03 8.82
C ALA A 322 15.38 -5.68 10.31
N LEU A 323 14.47 -4.85 10.79
CA LEU A 323 14.42 -4.44 12.20
C LEU A 323 13.38 -5.28 12.95
N GLU A 324 13.81 -5.93 14.01
CA GLU A 324 12.93 -6.71 14.87
C GLU A 324 12.00 -5.82 15.69
N ILE A 325 10.77 -6.30 15.91
CA ILE A 325 9.83 -5.61 16.79
C ILE A 325 10.24 -5.86 18.25
N ARG A 326 10.62 -4.81 18.94
CA ARG A 326 11.10 -4.87 20.34
C ARG A 326 10.01 -4.64 21.35
N HIS A 327 8.96 -3.95 20.96
CA HIS A 327 7.84 -3.64 21.85
C HIS A 327 6.54 -3.58 21.05
N LYS A 328 5.46 -4.01 21.67
CA LYS A 328 4.09 -3.90 21.14
C LYS A 328 3.21 -3.21 22.14
N THR A 329 2.33 -2.34 21.69
CA THR A 329 1.27 -1.75 22.50
C THR A 329 -0.09 -2.03 21.89
N VAL A 330 -1.12 -2.08 22.72
CA VAL A 330 -2.52 -2.16 22.28
C VAL A 330 -3.10 -0.75 22.33
N VAL A 331 -3.61 -0.29 21.22
CA VAL A 331 -4.33 0.99 21.09
C VAL A 331 -5.67 0.74 20.42
N GLY A 332 -6.54 1.74 20.42
CA GLY A 332 -7.83 1.62 19.76
C GLY A 332 -8.66 2.89 19.84
N SER A 333 -9.84 2.80 19.28
CA SER A 333 -10.88 3.83 19.29
C SER A 333 -12.25 3.16 19.24
N GLN A 334 -13.33 3.94 19.28
CA GLN A 334 -14.68 3.39 19.16
C GLN A 334 -14.90 2.68 17.80
N GLY A 335 -14.29 3.18 16.73
CA GLY A 335 -14.42 2.60 15.38
C GLY A 335 -13.41 1.47 15.08
N VAL A 336 -12.33 1.37 15.86
CA VAL A 336 -11.31 0.31 15.79
C VAL A 336 -11.04 -0.11 17.24
N PRO A 337 -11.80 -1.06 17.79
CA PRO A 337 -11.77 -1.40 19.22
C PRO A 337 -10.38 -1.72 19.77
N PHE A 338 -9.54 -2.36 18.95
CA PHE A 338 -8.14 -2.61 19.27
C PHE A 338 -7.31 -2.83 18.02
N ILE A 339 -6.05 -2.37 18.06
CA ILE A 339 -5.00 -2.66 17.07
C ILE A 339 -3.66 -2.68 17.81
N TYR A 340 -2.70 -3.45 17.33
CA TYR A 340 -1.35 -3.43 17.87
C TYR A 340 -0.50 -2.42 17.13
N GLU A 341 0.32 -1.69 17.86
CA GLU A 341 1.40 -0.88 17.32
C GLU A 341 2.73 -1.60 17.58
N ASP A 342 3.49 -1.82 16.52
CA ASP A 342 4.76 -2.53 16.52
C ASP A 342 5.94 -1.52 16.56
N TYR A 343 6.82 -1.62 17.54
CA TYR A 343 7.92 -0.68 17.74
C TYR A 343 9.26 -1.36 17.45
N ALA A 344 9.93 -0.93 16.38
CA ALA A 344 11.35 -1.15 16.17
C ALA A 344 12.17 -0.18 17.03
N SER A 345 13.38 -0.57 17.46
CA SER A 345 14.29 0.30 18.23
C SER A 345 14.84 1.43 17.37
N VAL A 346 14.88 2.61 17.95
CA VAL A 346 15.52 3.81 17.35
C VAL A 346 17.03 3.59 17.23
N GLU A 347 17.65 2.99 18.23
CA GLU A 347 19.09 2.67 18.26
C GLU A 347 19.46 1.66 17.19
N GLU A 348 18.66 0.57 17.02
CA GLU A 348 18.86 -0.42 15.94
C GLU A 348 18.63 0.20 14.55
N THR A 349 17.71 1.15 14.44
CA THR A 349 17.52 1.91 13.20
C THR A 349 18.76 2.76 12.88
N ALA A 350 19.37 3.38 13.89
CA ALA A 350 20.63 4.12 13.73
C ALA A 350 21.80 3.19 13.35
N ASP A 351 21.86 1.99 13.92
CA ASP A 351 22.85 0.97 13.55
C ASP A 351 22.66 0.47 12.11
N ALA A 352 21.41 0.35 11.67
CA ALA A 352 21.09 -0.01 10.29
C ALA A 352 21.55 1.07 9.29
N PHE A 353 21.33 2.35 9.59
CA PHE A 353 21.89 3.43 8.79
C PHE A 353 23.41 3.35 8.73
N PHE A 354 24.06 3.16 9.89
CA PHE A 354 25.53 3.08 9.97
C PHE A 354 26.06 1.87 9.18
N SER A 355 25.40 0.74 9.22
CA SER A 355 25.76 -0.46 8.46
C SER A 355 25.76 -0.21 6.96
N LEU A 356 24.69 0.37 6.42
CA LEU A 356 24.59 0.71 4.99
C LEU A 356 25.54 1.84 4.58
N TYR A 357 25.74 2.83 5.45
CA TYR A 357 26.73 3.90 5.23
C TYR A 357 28.16 3.36 5.14
N SER A 358 28.52 2.42 6.01
CA SER A 358 29.87 1.83 6.08
C SER A 358 30.13 0.76 5.01
N MET A 359 29.07 0.29 4.36
CA MET A 359 29.16 -0.70 3.28
C MET A 359 29.76 -0.06 2.02
N ALA A 360 30.64 -0.79 1.33
CA ALA A 360 31.14 -0.34 0.04
C ALA A 360 29.99 -0.12 -0.96
N GLU A 361 30.12 0.86 -1.86
CA GLU A 361 29.05 1.20 -2.80
C GLU A 361 28.65 -0.01 -3.67
N ASP A 362 29.62 -0.79 -4.15
CA ASP A 362 29.34 -1.99 -4.94
C ASP A 362 28.56 -3.07 -4.16
N GLU A 363 28.87 -3.25 -2.88
CA GLU A 363 28.15 -4.18 -2.00
C GLU A 363 26.71 -3.70 -1.76
N ARG A 364 26.54 -2.39 -1.50
CA ARG A 364 25.21 -1.79 -1.33
C ARG A 364 24.38 -1.86 -2.61
N ASN A 365 25.00 -1.62 -3.77
CA ASN A 365 24.34 -1.79 -5.07
C ASN A 365 23.97 -3.25 -5.35
N ALA A 366 24.81 -4.21 -4.99
CA ALA A 366 24.50 -5.65 -5.11
C ALA A 366 23.33 -6.06 -4.22
N LEU A 367 23.25 -5.55 -2.98
CA LEU A 367 22.12 -5.75 -2.08
C LEU A 367 20.83 -5.14 -2.66
N GLY A 368 20.91 -3.93 -3.22
CA GLY A 368 19.79 -3.28 -3.88
C GLY A 368 19.32 -4.03 -5.14
N GLN A 369 20.24 -4.58 -5.93
CA GLN A 369 19.88 -5.41 -7.09
C GLN A 369 19.17 -6.69 -6.67
N LYS A 370 19.64 -7.36 -5.62
CA LYS A 370 18.95 -8.51 -5.03
C LYS A 370 17.53 -8.15 -4.60
N ALA A 371 17.37 -7.01 -3.91
CA ALA A 371 16.05 -6.52 -3.50
C ALA A 371 15.13 -6.30 -4.71
N ARG A 372 15.66 -5.74 -5.80
CA ARG A 372 14.93 -5.55 -7.05
C ARG A 372 14.51 -6.87 -7.68
N ASP A 373 15.43 -7.82 -7.82
CA ASP A 373 15.14 -9.11 -8.43
C ASP A 373 14.03 -9.84 -7.66
N TYR A 374 14.07 -9.78 -6.34
CA TYR A 374 13.02 -10.34 -5.48
C TYR A 374 11.65 -9.70 -5.72
N VAL A 375 11.56 -8.37 -5.73
CA VAL A 375 10.24 -7.71 -5.85
C VAL A 375 9.66 -7.79 -7.25
N LEU A 376 10.49 -7.88 -8.29
CA LEU A 376 10.01 -8.08 -9.66
C LEU A 376 9.40 -9.47 -9.88
N ASP A 377 9.81 -10.46 -9.08
CA ASP A 377 9.23 -11.79 -9.08
C ASP A 377 8.01 -11.88 -8.14
N GLU A 378 8.18 -11.49 -6.87
CA GLU A 378 7.16 -11.66 -5.83
C GLU A 378 5.96 -10.70 -6.00
N PHE A 379 6.20 -9.44 -6.40
CA PHE A 379 5.19 -8.39 -6.56
C PHE A 379 5.05 -7.97 -8.01
N ASN A 380 4.93 -8.97 -8.89
CA ASN A 380 4.79 -8.78 -10.32
C ASN A 380 3.38 -8.29 -10.69
N ILE A 381 3.28 -7.17 -11.43
CA ILE A 381 1.99 -6.54 -11.73
C ILE A 381 1.12 -7.40 -12.66
N GLU A 382 1.70 -8.06 -13.64
CA GLU A 382 0.98 -8.93 -14.56
C GLU A 382 0.37 -10.12 -13.81
N ASN A 383 1.14 -10.72 -12.89
CA ASN A 383 0.65 -11.81 -12.03
C ASN A 383 -0.48 -11.33 -11.11
N THR A 384 -0.37 -10.13 -10.54
CA THR A 384 -1.43 -9.54 -9.70
C THR A 384 -2.72 -9.35 -10.50
N ILE A 385 -2.63 -8.79 -11.71
CA ILE A 385 -3.77 -8.60 -12.60
C ILE A 385 -4.38 -9.95 -13.02
N ASP A 386 -3.54 -10.96 -13.35
CA ASP A 386 -4.00 -12.29 -13.72
C ASP A 386 -4.71 -13.00 -12.56
N GLN A 387 -4.21 -12.89 -11.35
CA GLN A 387 -4.88 -13.44 -10.16
C GLN A 387 -6.25 -12.78 -9.93
N TRP A 388 -6.33 -11.45 -10.06
CA TRP A 388 -7.61 -10.74 -9.99
C TRP A 388 -8.56 -11.15 -11.09
N HIS A 389 -8.08 -11.23 -12.34
CA HIS A 389 -8.89 -11.70 -13.47
C HIS A 389 -9.47 -13.09 -13.21
N ASN A 390 -8.63 -14.02 -12.76
CA ASN A 390 -9.01 -15.41 -12.53
C ASN A 390 -10.00 -15.54 -11.35
N THR A 391 -9.72 -14.89 -10.22
CA THR A 391 -10.56 -14.98 -9.02
C THR A 391 -11.92 -14.31 -9.23
N LEU A 392 -11.99 -13.15 -9.89
CA LEU A 392 -13.24 -12.47 -10.22
C LEU A 392 -14.04 -13.24 -11.26
N SER A 393 -13.40 -13.74 -12.33
CA SER A 393 -14.10 -14.53 -13.37
C SER A 393 -14.71 -15.80 -12.79
N LYS A 394 -13.95 -16.48 -11.91
CA LYS A 394 -14.45 -17.66 -11.18
C LYS A 394 -15.63 -17.30 -10.29
N LEU A 395 -15.51 -16.25 -9.49
CA LEU A 395 -16.57 -15.78 -8.60
C LEU A 395 -17.87 -15.50 -9.36
N ILE A 396 -17.79 -14.74 -10.45
CA ILE A 396 -18.97 -14.38 -11.27
C ILE A 396 -19.59 -15.63 -11.91
N THR A 397 -18.77 -16.55 -12.42
CA THR A 397 -19.25 -17.79 -13.03
C THR A 397 -19.95 -18.66 -12.00
N ASP A 398 -19.33 -18.89 -10.86
CA ASP A 398 -19.93 -19.69 -9.76
C ASP A 398 -21.23 -19.05 -9.26
N TRP A 399 -21.24 -17.71 -9.17
CA TRP A 399 -22.45 -16.97 -8.80
C TRP A 399 -23.61 -17.17 -9.79
N ARG A 400 -23.34 -17.07 -11.09
CA ARG A 400 -24.34 -17.29 -12.15
C ARG A 400 -24.86 -18.72 -12.18
N GLU A 401 -24.03 -19.69 -11.76
CA GLU A 401 -24.40 -21.11 -11.62
C GLU A 401 -25.16 -21.43 -10.32
N GLY A 402 -25.39 -20.41 -9.48
CA GLY A 402 -26.07 -20.60 -8.19
C GLY A 402 -25.18 -21.14 -7.06
N LYS A 403 -23.89 -21.27 -7.29
CA LYS A 403 -22.92 -21.65 -6.25
C LYS A 403 -22.63 -20.44 -5.37
N ARG A 404 -23.18 -20.43 -4.16
CA ARG A 404 -22.99 -19.35 -3.18
C ARG A 404 -21.96 -19.75 -2.13
N VAL A 405 -21.00 -18.88 -1.87
CA VAL A 405 -20.05 -19.05 -0.75
C VAL A 405 -20.69 -18.55 0.53
N VAL A 406 -21.43 -17.45 0.45
CA VAL A 406 -22.21 -16.91 1.56
C VAL A 406 -23.61 -17.50 1.54
N ASN A 407 -23.87 -18.46 2.41
CA ASN A 407 -25.18 -19.05 2.64
C ASN A 407 -25.61 -18.75 4.08
N ARG A 408 -26.42 -17.71 4.27
CA ARG A 408 -26.91 -17.34 5.61
C ARG A 408 -28.21 -18.06 6.00
N TYR A 409 -28.89 -18.71 5.05
CA TYR A 409 -30.17 -19.38 5.30
C TYR A 409 -30.05 -20.87 4.98
N GLU A 410 -30.15 -21.69 6.02
CA GLU A 410 -30.43 -23.11 5.86
C GLU A 410 -31.95 -23.28 5.73
N ILE A 411 -32.42 -23.80 4.59
CA ILE A 411 -33.82 -24.18 4.47
C ILE A 411 -33.99 -25.48 5.25
N LEU A 412 -34.51 -25.37 6.45
CA LEU A 412 -34.92 -26.54 7.22
C LEU A 412 -36.23 -27.06 6.61
N GLU A 413 -36.16 -28.17 5.88
CA GLU A 413 -37.36 -28.92 5.55
C GLU A 413 -37.96 -29.47 6.85
N LEU A 414 -39.09 -28.91 7.28
CA LEU A 414 -39.87 -29.49 8.36
C LEU A 414 -40.43 -30.80 7.80
N GLY A 415 -39.85 -31.93 8.19
CA GLY A 415 -40.40 -33.24 7.89
C GLY A 415 -41.88 -33.33 8.32
N GLU A 416 -42.70 -33.92 7.49
CA GLU A 416 -44.13 -34.18 7.75
C GLU A 416 -44.37 -34.99 9.03
#